data_4514c627d04068bb4b00409e922c72a9
#
_entry.id   4514c627d04068bb4b00409e922c72a9
#
_cell.length_a   1.000
_cell.length_b   1.000
_cell.length_c   1.000
_cell.angle_alpha   90.00
_cell.angle_beta   90.00
_cell.angle_gamma   90.00
#
_symmetry.space_group_name_H-M   'P 1'
#
loop_
_entity.id
_entity.type
_entity.pdbx_description
1 polymer ?
#
loop_
_entity_poly.entity_id
_entity_poly.type
_entity_poly.pdbx_seq_one_letter_code
_entity_poly.pdbx_strand_id
1 'polypeptide(L)'
;MCGRFTRYLTLAEIHRLYRLTTPQETQRNDAPQYNIAPTDDVPFVTIGENGNHKLREGRWWLVPWWAKELPKAAMFNARSETADTSGAFKDAWKSKRCLVPADGFYEWTKNPDDGGKDPWHIFLPEHRPFSFAGLWAHNDKLDITSCTILTMPAGDPMRQLHDRQPVILDPAVYDAWLDPETPQPELKPMQAHNLDGALQFHRVSRMVNNARTKDAACIEPINPL
;
A
#
# COMPACT_ATOMS: atom_id res chain seq x y z
N MET A 1 2.05 -12.13 -1.65
CA MET A 1 2.57 -10.80 -1.20
C MET A 1 1.97 -9.74 -2.10
N CYS A 2 1.36 -8.69 -1.53
CA CYS A 2 0.72 -7.61 -2.30
C CYS A 2 1.74 -6.96 -3.26
N GLY A 3 1.68 -7.34 -4.52
CA GLY A 3 2.57 -6.85 -5.58
C GLY A 3 1.84 -6.01 -6.63
N ARG A 4 0.56 -5.70 -6.41
CA ARG A 4 -0.26 -4.90 -7.30
C ARG A 4 -1.45 -4.33 -6.56
N PHE A 5 -1.80 -3.05 -6.78
CA PHE A 5 -2.98 -2.44 -6.17
C PHE A 5 -3.65 -1.41 -7.07
N THR A 6 -4.81 -0.93 -6.65
CA THR A 6 -5.60 0.08 -7.34
C THR A 6 -5.71 1.36 -6.51
N ARG A 7 -5.78 2.50 -7.19
CA ARG A 7 -6.12 3.80 -6.62
C ARG A 7 -6.92 4.60 -7.66
N TYR A 8 -8.20 4.50 -7.61
CA TYR A 8 -9.10 5.35 -8.41
C TYR A 8 -9.72 6.49 -7.62
N LEU A 9 -9.41 6.60 -6.31
CA LEU A 9 -9.65 7.80 -5.52
C LEU A 9 -9.04 9.03 -6.18
N THR A 10 -9.83 10.08 -6.27
CA THR A 10 -9.34 11.39 -6.67
C THR A 10 -8.48 12.00 -5.58
N LEU A 11 -7.59 12.92 -5.94
CA LEU A 11 -6.82 13.68 -4.94
C LEU A 11 -7.73 14.46 -3.98
N ALA A 12 -8.87 14.96 -4.45
CA ALA A 12 -9.83 15.66 -3.60
C ALA A 12 -10.41 14.74 -2.52
N GLU A 13 -10.64 13.46 -2.84
CA GLU A 13 -11.08 12.46 -1.86
C GLU A 13 -9.96 12.12 -0.89
N ILE A 14 -8.72 11.98 -1.37
CA ILE A 14 -7.53 11.78 -0.52
C ILE A 14 -7.38 12.98 0.44
N HIS A 15 -7.46 14.22 -0.05
CA HIS A 15 -7.40 15.40 0.79
C HIS A 15 -8.45 15.40 1.90
N ARG A 16 -9.69 15.03 1.55
CA ARG A 16 -10.78 14.95 2.53
C ARG A 16 -10.55 13.83 3.54
N LEU A 17 -10.15 12.66 3.09
CA LEU A 17 -9.96 11.47 3.91
C LEU A 17 -8.85 11.65 4.95
N TYR A 18 -7.76 12.33 4.57
CA TYR A 18 -6.60 12.54 5.45
C TYR A 18 -6.51 13.96 6.02
N ARG A 19 -7.54 14.80 5.87
CA ARG A 19 -7.56 16.19 6.39
C ARG A 19 -6.33 16.99 5.96
N LEU A 20 -5.91 16.86 4.70
CA LEU A 20 -4.76 17.56 4.18
C LEU A 20 -5.06 19.05 4.06
N THR A 21 -4.16 19.89 4.59
CA THR A 21 -4.39 21.33 4.73
C THR A 21 -3.76 22.18 3.63
N THR A 22 -3.06 21.58 2.68
CA THR A 22 -2.29 22.30 1.66
C THR A 22 -3.13 22.54 0.38
N PRO A 23 -3.57 23.78 0.10
CA PRO A 23 -4.47 24.09 -1.03
C PRO A 23 -3.85 23.87 -2.42
N GLN A 24 -2.52 23.92 -2.55
CA GLN A 24 -1.81 23.84 -3.84
C GLN A 24 -1.83 22.42 -4.46
N GLU A 25 -2.00 21.38 -3.66
CA GLU A 25 -2.02 20.00 -4.14
C GLU A 25 -3.41 19.55 -4.63
N THR A 26 -4.47 20.31 -4.31
CA THR A 26 -5.86 20.00 -4.72
C THR A 26 -6.13 20.19 -6.22
N GLN A 27 -5.24 20.86 -6.96
CA GLN A 27 -5.43 21.11 -8.39
C GLN A 27 -4.86 19.98 -9.28
N ARG A 28 -4.11 19.05 -8.72
CA ARG A 28 -3.60 17.89 -9.45
C ARG A 28 -4.71 16.84 -9.56
N ASN A 29 -5.21 16.67 -10.76
CA ASN A 29 -6.25 15.68 -11.06
C ASN A 29 -5.57 14.39 -11.59
N ASP A 30 -5.01 13.60 -10.67
CA ASP A 30 -4.38 12.34 -11.06
C ASP A 30 -5.43 11.37 -11.58
N ALA A 31 -5.18 10.83 -12.77
CA ALA A 31 -6.04 9.82 -13.35
C ALA A 31 -6.15 8.57 -12.44
N PRO A 32 -7.30 7.90 -12.44
CA PRO A 32 -7.45 6.62 -11.77
C PRO A 32 -6.39 5.61 -12.20
N GLN A 33 -5.88 4.86 -11.24
CA GLN A 33 -4.84 3.86 -11.45
C GLN A 33 -5.38 2.48 -11.09
N TYR A 34 -5.62 1.64 -12.09
CA TYR A 34 -6.23 0.31 -11.90
C TYR A 34 -5.24 -0.84 -11.80
N ASN A 35 -3.95 -0.58 -11.93
CA ASN A 35 -2.92 -1.64 -11.93
C ASN A 35 -1.55 -1.05 -11.58
N ILE A 36 -1.41 -0.51 -10.38
CA ILE A 36 -0.16 0.03 -9.85
C ILE A 36 0.78 -1.14 -9.55
N ALA A 37 2.02 -1.06 -10.01
CA ALA A 37 3.04 -2.09 -9.88
C ALA A 37 4.26 -1.59 -9.09
N PRO A 38 5.05 -2.49 -8.48
CA PRO A 38 6.32 -2.11 -7.89
C PRO A 38 7.18 -1.30 -8.87
N THR A 39 7.77 -0.24 -8.36
CA THR A 39 8.54 0.79 -9.05
C THR A 39 7.75 1.94 -9.67
N ASP A 40 6.42 1.86 -9.73
CA ASP A 40 5.60 3.02 -10.05
C ASP A 40 5.70 4.04 -8.91
N ASP A 41 5.57 5.33 -9.23
CA ASP A 41 5.42 6.38 -8.23
C ASP A 41 3.99 6.40 -7.71
N VAL A 42 3.85 6.52 -6.39
CA VAL A 42 2.56 6.47 -5.70
C VAL A 42 2.44 7.59 -4.68
N PRO A 43 1.24 8.15 -4.47
CA PRO A 43 1.00 9.07 -3.37
C PRO A 43 0.98 8.30 -2.04
N PHE A 44 1.51 8.93 -1.00
CA PHE A 44 1.41 8.44 0.38
C PHE A 44 1.38 9.60 1.37
N VAL A 45 0.68 9.39 2.48
CA VAL A 45 0.49 10.39 3.53
C VAL A 45 1.50 10.17 4.66
N THR A 46 2.11 11.25 5.11
CA THR A 46 3.06 11.29 6.23
C THR A 46 2.68 12.40 7.20
N ILE A 47 3.31 12.46 8.35
CA ILE A 47 3.28 13.65 9.20
C ILE A 47 4.31 14.67 8.70
N GLY A 48 3.93 15.94 8.66
CA GLY A 48 4.82 17.07 8.38
C GLY A 48 5.46 17.64 9.65
N GLU A 49 6.41 18.54 9.52
CA GLU A 49 7.13 19.16 10.65
C GLU A 49 6.23 19.93 11.61
N ASN A 50 5.10 20.43 11.12
CA ASN A 50 4.09 21.16 11.90
C ASN A 50 3.02 20.23 12.54
N GLY A 51 3.20 18.91 12.48
CA GLY A 51 2.25 17.93 12.98
C GLY A 51 1.02 17.70 12.09
N ASN A 52 0.91 18.40 10.96
CA ASN A 52 -0.17 18.16 10.00
C ASN A 52 0.14 17.01 9.04
N HIS A 53 -0.89 16.39 8.51
CA HIS A 53 -0.73 15.40 7.45
C HIS A 53 -0.20 16.05 6.17
N LYS A 54 0.76 15.41 5.53
CA LYS A 54 1.39 15.86 4.30
C LYS A 54 1.32 14.74 3.25
N LEU A 55 0.78 15.08 2.07
CA LEU A 55 0.85 14.21 0.91
C LEU A 55 2.26 14.27 0.31
N ARG A 56 2.83 13.12 0.03
CA ARG A 56 4.08 12.94 -0.71
C ARG A 56 3.83 12.04 -1.90
N GLU A 57 4.74 12.06 -2.83
CA GLU A 57 4.81 11.11 -3.94
C GLU A 57 6.19 10.47 -3.97
N GLY A 58 6.25 9.20 -4.31
CA GLY A 58 7.53 8.52 -4.43
C GLY A 58 7.39 7.08 -4.89
N ARG A 59 8.52 6.50 -5.17
CA ARG A 59 8.67 5.16 -5.74
C ARG A 59 8.17 4.09 -4.78
N TRP A 60 7.27 3.22 -5.22
CA TRP A 60 6.89 2.02 -4.46
C TRP A 60 7.97 0.93 -4.59
N TRP A 61 9.07 1.16 -3.92
CA TRP A 61 10.23 0.29 -3.74
C TRP A 61 11.21 1.01 -2.83
N LEU A 62 11.18 0.73 -1.53
CA LEU A 62 11.96 1.49 -0.57
C LEU A 62 13.45 1.50 -0.92
N VAL A 63 14.01 2.69 -0.96
CA VAL A 63 15.45 2.93 -1.07
C VAL A 63 15.92 3.49 0.27
N PRO A 64 16.61 2.70 1.10
CA PRO A 64 17.08 3.18 2.39
C PRO A 64 17.96 4.44 2.25
N TRP A 65 17.88 5.36 3.20
CA TRP A 65 18.60 6.63 3.17
C TRP A 65 20.12 6.48 3.01
N TRP A 66 20.67 5.38 3.51
CA TRP A 66 22.11 5.06 3.47
C TRP A 66 22.54 4.31 2.20
N ALA A 67 21.62 3.87 1.36
CA ALA A 67 21.94 3.10 0.16
C ALA A 67 22.77 3.91 -0.84
N LYS A 68 23.79 3.29 -1.41
CA LYS A 68 24.68 3.93 -2.41
C LYS A 68 24.18 3.73 -3.83
N GLU A 69 23.32 2.74 -4.04
CA GLU A 69 22.70 2.35 -5.31
C GLU A 69 21.30 1.78 -5.04
N LEU A 70 20.51 1.61 -6.10
CA LEU A 70 19.18 1.00 -5.98
C LEU A 70 19.28 -0.43 -5.45
N PRO A 71 18.48 -0.80 -4.42
CA PRO A 71 18.47 -2.16 -3.91
C PRO A 71 18.08 -3.18 -4.98
N LYS A 72 18.87 -4.25 -5.12
CA LYS A 72 18.57 -5.39 -6.01
C LYS A 72 17.48 -6.30 -5.42
N ALA A 73 17.40 -6.38 -4.10
CA ALA A 73 16.36 -7.15 -3.41
C ALA A 73 15.01 -6.44 -3.54
N ALA A 74 13.91 -7.21 -3.53
CA ALA A 74 12.56 -6.67 -3.55
C ALA A 74 12.27 -5.88 -2.27
N MET A 75 12.03 -4.57 -2.40
CA MET A 75 11.79 -3.63 -1.31
C MET A 75 10.38 -2.99 -1.33
N PHE A 76 9.48 -3.52 -2.16
CA PHE A 76 8.11 -3.01 -2.26
C PHE A 76 7.20 -3.50 -1.11
N ASN A 77 7.60 -4.57 -0.40
CA ASN A 77 6.94 -5.04 0.81
C ASN A 77 7.94 -5.25 1.95
N ALA A 78 7.52 -4.96 3.17
CA ALA A 78 8.22 -5.29 4.40
C ALA A 78 7.35 -6.16 5.31
N ARG A 79 7.91 -7.21 5.89
CA ARG A 79 7.18 -8.03 6.87
C ARG A 79 7.02 -7.27 8.18
N SER A 80 5.80 -7.05 8.63
CA SER A 80 5.51 -6.31 9.86
C SER A 80 6.13 -6.95 11.10
N GLU A 81 6.28 -8.27 11.09
CA GLU A 81 6.87 -9.04 12.20
C GLU A 81 8.34 -8.69 12.45
N THR A 82 9.07 -8.29 11.40
CA THR A 82 10.54 -8.07 11.46
C THR A 82 10.96 -6.69 10.95
N ALA A 83 10.04 -5.82 10.56
CA ALA A 83 10.37 -4.49 10.03
C ALA A 83 11.15 -3.63 11.03
N ASP A 84 10.86 -3.77 12.33
CA ASP A 84 11.51 -3.07 13.44
C ASP A 84 12.98 -3.48 13.66
N THR A 85 13.39 -4.65 13.19
CA THR A 85 14.76 -5.19 13.37
C THR A 85 15.53 -5.30 12.05
N SER A 86 14.84 -5.28 10.91
CA SER A 86 15.46 -5.38 9.60
C SER A 86 16.37 -4.19 9.28
N GLY A 87 17.59 -4.46 8.83
CA GLY A 87 18.56 -3.42 8.45
C GLY A 87 18.05 -2.42 7.41
N ALA A 88 17.13 -2.84 6.53
CA ALA A 88 16.55 -1.98 5.51
C ALA A 88 15.39 -1.11 6.02
N PHE A 89 14.63 -1.56 7.02
CA PHE A 89 13.35 -0.98 7.41
C PHE A 89 13.33 -0.39 8.82
N LYS A 90 14.21 -0.80 9.72
CA LYS A 90 14.20 -0.43 11.15
C LYS A 90 14.23 1.07 11.41
N ASP A 91 14.98 1.84 10.61
CA ASP A 91 15.08 3.29 10.77
C ASP A 91 13.78 3.97 10.33
N ALA A 92 13.19 3.51 9.23
CA ALA A 92 11.90 3.99 8.77
C ALA A 92 10.76 3.59 9.72
N TRP A 93 10.82 2.38 10.31
CA TRP A 93 9.87 1.94 11.33
C TRP A 93 9.80 2.89 12.53
N LYS A 94 10.92 3.41 12.97
CA LYS A 94 10.97 4.31 14.13
C LYS A 94 10.23 5.62 13.92
N SER A 95 10.40 6.27 12.76
CA SER A 95 9.93 7.67 12.58
C SER A 95 9.48 8.04 11.17
N LYS A 96 9.53 7.12 10.22
CA LYS A 96 9.17 7.36 8.81
C LYS A 96 8.03 6.44 8.39
N ARG A 97 6.95 6.43 9.17
CA ARG A 97 5.73 5.68 8.85
C ARG A 97 4.87 6.50 7.91
N CYS A 98 4.12 5.81 7.06
CA CYS A 98 3.21 6.44 6.11
C CYS A 98 1.93 5.60 5.93
N LEU A 99 0.95 6.22 5.30
CA LEU A 99 -0.27 5.57 4.83
C LEU A 99 -0.26 5.63 3.31
N VAL A 100 -0.44 4.49 2.64
CA VAL A 100 -0.54 4.42 1.19
C VAL A 100 -2.01 4.24 0.82
N PRO A 101 -2.69 5.27 0.26
CA PRO A 101 -4.10 5.20 -0.13
C PRO A 101 -4.33 4.18 -1.24
N ALA A 102 -5.38 3.39 -1.08
CA ALA A 102 -5.81 2.38 -2.03
C ALA A 102 -7.33 2.18 -1.96
N ASP A 103 -7.91 1.54 -2.95
CA ASP A 103 -9.30 1.09 -2.99
C ASP A 103 -9.44 -0.38 -3.36
N GLY A 104 -8.32 -1.03 -3.69
CA GLY A 104 -8.24 -2.47 -3.89
C GLY A 104 -6.80 -2.93 -4.11
N PHE A 105 -6.61 -4.23 -4.10
CA PHE A 105 -5.32 -4.85 -4.43
C PHE A 105 -5.53 -6.19 -5.10
N TYR A 106 -4.45 -6.79 -5.61
CA TYR A 106 -4.53 -8.08 -6.30
C TYR A 106 -3.67 -9.13 -5.63
N GLU A 107 -4.20 -10.35 -5.64
CA GLU A 107 -3.44 -11.57 -5.37
C GLU A 107 -3.77 -12.64 -6.41
N TRP A 108 -2.94 -13.67 -6.49
CA TRP A 108 -3.01 -14.67 -7.53
C TRP A 108 -3.08 -16.08 -6.95
N THR A 109 -4.01 -16.86 -7.44
CA THR A 109 -4.03 -18.30 -7.22
C THR A 109 -3.48 -19.04 -8.44
N LYS A 110 -2.95 -20.27 -8.23
CA LYS A 110 -2.56 -21.12 -9.34
C LYS A 110 -3.81 -21.73 -9.98
N ASN A 111 -3.93 -21.59 -11.28
CA ASN A 111 -4.99 -22.27 -12.04
C ASN A 111 -4.67 -23.77 -12.15
N PRO A 112 -5.56 -24.69 -11.76
CA PRO A 112 -5.30 -26.13 -11.82
C PRO A 112 -5.26 -26.68 -13.25
N ASP A 113 -5.98 -26.05 -14.20
CA ASP A 113 -6.17 -26.57 -15.54
C ASP A 113 -4.98 -26.28 -16.47
N ASP A 114 -4.43 -25.07 -16.38
CA ASP A 114 -3.35 -24.61 -17.27
C ASP A 114 -2.05 -24.26 -16.54
N GLY A 115 -2.03 -24.33 -15.20
CA GLY A 115 -0.88 -23.98 -14.36
C GLY A 115 -0.55 -22.47 -14.32
N GLY A 116 -1.33 -21.66 -14.99
CA GLY A 116 -1.22 -20.21 -15.01
C GLY A 116 -1.60 -19.55 -13.67
N LYS A 117 -1.57 -18.21 -13.64
CA LYS A 117 -1.97 -17.44 -12.48
C LYS A 117 -3.29 -16.73 -12.74
N ASP A 118 -4.29 -17.03 -11.92
CA ASP A 118 -5.59 -16.38 -11.91
C ASP A 118 -5.59 -15.22 -10.92
N PRO A 119 -5.79 -13.99 -11.39
CA PRO A 119 -5.83 -12.81 -10.54
C PRO A 119 -7.18 -12.66 -9.85
N TRP A 120 -7.14 -12.18 -8.62
CA TRP A 120 -8.26 -11.79 -7.80
C TRP A 120 -8.13 -10.33 -7.43
N HIS A 121 -9.19 -9.55 -7.60
CA HIS A 121 -9.29 -8.19 -7.08
C HIS A 121 -9.92 -8.24 -5.70
N ILE A 122 -9.25 -7.67 -4.71
CA ILE A 122 -9.63 -7.64 -3.29
C ILE A 122 -9.90 -6.21 -2.89
N PHE A 123 -11.03 -5.95 -2.23
CA PHE A 123 -11.53 -4.61 -1.92
C PHE A 123 -12.44 -4.62 -0.69
N LEU A 124 -12.74 -3.45 -0.12
CA LEU A 124 -13.76 -3.31 0.92
C LEU A 124 -15.17 -3.17 0.31
N PRO A 125 -16.25 -3.52 1.06
CA PRO A 125 -17.63 -3.31 0.63
C PRO A 125 -17.83 -1.90 0.07
N GLU A 126 -18.65 -1.77 -0.97
CA GLU A 126 -18.94 -0.50 -1.66
C GLU A 126 -17.69 0.16 -2.25
N HIS A 127 -16.62 -0.60 -2.44
CA HIS A 127 -15.31 -0.09 -2.88
C HIS A 127 -14.80 1.08 -2.03
N ARG A 128 -15.11 1.04 -0.72
CA ARG A 128 -14.62 2.08 0.20
C ARG A 128 -13.10 2.13 0.20
N PRO A 129 -12.52 3.34 0.17
CA PRO A 129 -11.08 3.49 0.24
C PRO A 129 -10.53 3.08 1.60
N PHE A 130 -9.29 2.68 1.60
CA PHE A 130 -8.51 2.33 2.78
C PHE A 130 -7.05 2.75 2.64
N SER A 131 -6.27 2.53 3.68
CA SER A 131 -4.83 2.72 3.61
C SER A 131 -4.07 1.46 3.99
N PHE A 132 -3.04 1.19 3.23
CA PHE A 132 -2.00 0.29 3.70
C PHE A 132 -1.09 1.01 4.71
N ALA A 133 -0.73 0.32 5.78
CA ALA A 133 0.39 0.73 6.61
C ALA A 133 1.68 0.63 5.79
N GLY A 134 2.47 1.69 5.78
CA GLY A 134 3.70 1.76 5.03
C GLY A 134 4.85 2.40 5.81
N LEU A 135 6.03 2.27 5.24
CA LEU A 135 7.24 2.96 5.67
C LEU A 135 7.80 3.74 4.48
N TRP A 136 8.45 4.86 4.73
CA TRP A 136 9.03 5.67 3.68
C TRP A 136 10.46 6.09 4.00
N ALA A 137 11.20 6.50 2.99
CA ALA A 137 12.53 7.08 3.12
C ALA A 137 12.77 8.10 2.02
N HIS A 138 13.63 9.06 2.30
CA HIS A 138 14.28 9.87 1.28
C HIS A 138 15.78 9.54 1.32
N ASN A 139 16.34 9.32 0.14
CA ASN A 139 17.76 9.07 -0.04
C ASN A 139 18.36 10.29 -0.75
N ASP A 140 19.05 11.15 0.01
CA ASP A 140 19.62 12.41 -0.51
C ASP A 140 20.67 12.15 -1.61
N LYS A 141 21.41 11.05 -1.53
CA LYS A 141 22.47 10.74 -2.49
C LYS A 141 21.93 10.40 -3.88
N LEU A 142 20.80 9.71 -3.93
CA LEU A 142 20.16 9.26 -5.17
C LEU A 142 19.01 10.20 -5.56
N ASP A 143 18.65 11.16 -4.70
CA ASP A 143 17.48 12.05 -4.83
C ASP A 143 16.17 11.25 -5.06
N ILE A 144 15.95 10.23 -4.21
CA ILE A 144 14.79 9.35 -4.34
C ILE A 144 13.97 9.36 -3.06
N THR A 145 12.71 9.80 -3.16
CA THR A 145 11.67 9.54 -2.17
C THR A 145 11.00 8.21 -2.51
N SER A 146 10.81 7.35 -1.52
CA SER A 146 10.29 6.00 -1.75
C SER A 146 9.51 5.46 -0.57
N CYS A 147 8.66 4.46 -0.82
CA CYS A 147 7.88 3.79 0.23
C CYS A 147 7.86 2.27 0.03
N THR A 148 7.41 1.58 1.06
CA THR A 148 7.11 0.14 1.08
C THR A 148 5.81 -0.10 1.83
N ILE A 149 5.08 -1.16 1.46
CA ILE A 149 3.85 -1.57 2.13
C ILE A 149 4.18 -2.68 3.14
N LEU A 150 3.66 -2.55 4.37
CA LEU A 150 3.76 -3.60 5.36
C LEU A 150 2.83 -4.76 5.02
N THR A 151 3.32 -5.97 5.25
CA THR A 151 2.53 -7.19 5.10
C THR A 151 2.56 -8.03 6.38
N MET A 152 1.50 -8.78 6.62
CA MET A 152 1.32 -9.67 7.77
C MET A 152 0.82 -11.04 7.31
N PRO A 153 0.81 -12.08 8.18
CA PRO A 153 0.11 -13.32 7.86
C PRO A 153 -1.35 -13.08 7.51
N ALA A 154 -1.86 -13.77 6.51
CA ALA A 154 -3.23 -13.60 6.07
C ALA A 154 -4.23 -14.11 7.12
N GLY A 155 -5.25 -13.29 7.40
CA GLY A 155 -6.48 -13.67 8.11
C GLY A 155 -7.54 -14.17 7.14
N ASP A 156 -8.73 -14.49 7.67
CA ASP A 156 -9.89 -14.76 6.83
C ASP A 156 -10.49 -13.41 6.36
N PRO A 157 -10.95 -13.29 5.09
CA PRO A 157 -11.04 -14.37 4.08
C PRO A 157 -9.76 -14.56 3.22
N MET A 158 -8.73 -13.74 3.37
CA MET A 158 -7.54 -13.68 2.49
C MET A 158 -6.74 -14.99 2.44
N ARG A 159 -6.74 -15.76 3.54
CA ARG A 159 -6.03 -17.06 3.61
C ARG A 159 -6.43 -18.05 2.52
N GLN A 160 -7.63 -17.89 1.93
CA GLN A 160 -8.09 -18.70 0.81
C GLN A 160 -7.31 -18.41 -0.49
N LEU A 161 -6.74 -17.20 -0.61
CA LEU A 161 -6.03 -16.76 -1.82
C LEU A 161 -4.51 -16.77 -1.65
N HIS A 162 -4.02 -16.37 -0.47
CA HIS A 162 -2.59 -16.23 -0.21
C HIS A 162 -2.30 -16.34 1.29
N ASP A 163 -1.09 -16.75 1.68
CA ASP A 163 -0.61 -16.86 3.08
C ASP A 163 -0.24 -15.51 3.72
N ARG A 164 -0.13 -14.47 2.90
CA ARG A 164 0.20 -13.10 3.32
C ARG A 164 -0.82 -12.11 2.79
N GLN A 165 -1.00 -11.01 3.52
CA GLN A 165 -1.82 -9.88 3.12
C GLN A 165 -1.15 -8.54 3.49
N PRO A 166 -1.50 -7.41 2.85
CA PRO A 166 -1.07 -6.10 3.30
C PRO A 166 -1.74 -5.76 4.64
N VAL A 167 -1.07 -4.95 5.46
CA VAL A 167 -1.66 -4.39 6.67
C VAL A 167 -2.58 -3.23 6.27
N ILE A 168 -3.89 -3.43 6.38
CA ILE A 168 -4.92 -2.42 6.08
C ILE A 168 -5.40 -1.85 7.40
N LEU A 169 -4.96 -0.65 7.77
CA LEU A 169 -5.28 -0.06 9.06
C LEU A 169 -6.71 0.47 9.13
N ASP A 170 -7.32 0.36 10.30
CA ASP A 170 -8.53 1.11 10.64
C ASP A 170 -8.20 2.61 10.69
N PRO A 171 -9.03 3.50 10.11
CA PRO A 171 -8.83 4.95 10.18
C PRO A 171 -8.70 5.51 11.61
N ALA A 172 -9.24 4.84 12.61
CA ALA A 172 -9.12 5.23 14.01
C ALA A 172 -7.68 5.28 14.55
N VAL A 173 -6.76 4.54 13.91
CA VAL A 173 -5.35 4.50 14.32
C VAL A 173 -4.41 5.27 13.38
N TYR A 174 -4.90 5.97 12.37
CA TYR A 174 -4.06 6.65 11.38
C TYR A 174 -3.15 7.71 12.00
N ASP A 175 -3.71 8.57 12.87
CA ASP A 175 -2.95 9.65 13.51
C ASP A 175 -1.83 9.07 14.38
N ALA A 176 -2.14 8.07 15.21
CA ALA A 176 -1.17 7.40 16.05
C ALA A 176 -0.11 6.62 15.24
N TRP A 177 -0.51 6.00 14.11
CA TRP A 177 0.44 5.33 13.21
C TRP A 177 1.44 6.31 12.60
N LEU A 178 0.99 7.49 12.20
CA LEU A 178 1.83 8.51 11.56
C LEU A 178 2.72 9.26 12.56
N ASP A 179 2.30 9.42 13.81
CA ASP A 179 3.00 10.19 14.82
C ASP A 179 4.36 9.55 15.20
N PRO A 180 5.50 10.19 14.90
CA PRO A 180 6.82 9.66 15.22
C PRO A 180 7.04 9.43 16.74
N GLU A 181 6.30 10.16 17.59
CA GLU A 181 6.39 10.05 19.05
C GLU A 181 5.62 8.83 19.61
N THR A 182 4.80 8.16 18.80
CA THR A 182 4.11 6.93 19.23
C THR A 182 5.12 5.89 19.73
N PRO A 183 4.98 5.37 20.97
CA PRO A 183 5.90 4.42 21.53
C PRO A 183 6.06 3.15 20.67
N GLN A 184 7.30 2.71 20.46
CA GLN A 184 7.59 1.53 19.63
C GLN A 184 6.80 0.27 20.01
N PRO A 185 6.56 -0.03 21.30
CA PRO A 185 5.76 -1.19 21.70
C PRO A 185 4.29 -1.14 21.24
N GLU A 186 3.74 0.06 20.95
CA GLU A 186 2.35 0.23 20.54
C GLU A 186 2.15 0.02 19.06
N LEU A 187 3.19 0.13 18.23
CA LEU A 187 3.10 0.08 16.77
C LEU A 187 2.66 -1.28 16.23
N LYS A 188 3.15 -2.37 16.80
CA LYS A 188 2.74 -3.73 16.37
C LYS A 188 1.29 -4.04 16.80
N PRO A 189 0.86 -3.76 18.03
CA PRO A 189 -0.53 -3.89 18.43
C PRO A 189 -1.53 -3.09 17.56
N MET A 190 -1.14 -1.89 17.08
CA MET A 190 -2.01 -1.10 16.18
C MET A 190 -2.38 -1.85 14.90
N GLN A 191 -1.53 -2.74 14.40
CA GLN A 191 -1.82 -3.52 13.20
C GLN A 191 -2.94 -4.54 13.41
N ALA A 192 -3.29 -4.86 14.65
CA ALA A 192 -4.47 -5.66 14.97
C ALA A 192 -5.78 -4.87 14.78
N HIS A 193 -5.72 -3.53 14.79
CA HIS A 193 -6.82 -2.65 14.38
C HIS A 193 -6.82 -2.51 12.87
N ASN A 194 -7.33 -3.54 12.18
CA ASN A 194 -7.32 -3.66 10.73
C ASN A 194 -8.72 -3.97 10.20
N LEU A 195 -8.87 -3.87 8.88
CA LEU A 195 -10.13 -4.06 8.17
C LEU A 195 -10.24 -5.44 7.48
N ASP A 196 -9.42 -6.38 7.85
CA ASP A 196 -9.26 -7.67 7.17
C ASP A 196 -10.57 -8.45 7.04
N GLY A 197 -11.36 -8.51 8.13
CA GLY A 197 -12.62 -9.27 8.18
C GLY A 197 -13.72 -8.73 7.26
N ALA A 198 -13.57 -7.50 6.73
CA ALA A 198 -14.51 -6.88 5.82
C ALA A 198 -14.14 -7.07 4.34
N LEU A 199 -12.98 -7.65 4.04
CA LEU A 199 -12.51 -7.81 2.67
C LEU A 199 -13.41 -8.73 1.85
N GLN A 200 -13.68 -8.30 0.62
CA GLN A 200 -14.37 -9.04 -0.43
C GLN A 200 -13.42 -9.25 -1.61
N PHE A 201 -13.68 -10.24 -2.44
CA PHE A 201 -12.88 -10.47 -3.63
C PHE A 201 -13.66 -11.17 -4.74
N HIS A 202 -13.25 -10.91 -5.98
CA HIS A 202 -13.72 -11.64 -7.16
C HIS A 202 -12.58 -11.86 -8.15
N ARG A 203 -12.75 -12.86 -9.01
CA ARG A 203 -11.81 -13.09 -10.11
C ARG A 203 -11.92 -12.00 -11.16
N VAL A 204 -10.76 -11.60 -11.69
CA VAL A 204 -10.67 -10.62 -12.78
C VAL A 204 -9.91 -11.22 -13.97
N SER A 205 -9.93 -10.49 -15.09
CA SER A 205 -9.23 -10.91 -16.30
C SER A 205 -7.71 -11.00 -16.07
N ARG A 206 -7.08 -12.00 -16.70
CA ARG A 206 -5.62 -12.15 -16.71
C ARG A 206 -4.88 -10.99 -17.40
N MET A 207 -5.59 -10.05 -18.02
CA MET A 207 -4.97 -8.83 -18.56
C MET A 207 -4.20 -8.05 -17.51
N VAL A 208 -4.64 -8.10 -16.24
CA VAL A 208 -3.96 -7.46 -15.10
C VAL A 208 -2.56 -8.04 -14.85
N ASN A 209 -2.25 -9.24 -15.31
CA ASN A 209 -0.92 -9.86 -15.18
C ASN A 209 0.16 -9.02 -15.87
N ASN A 210 -0.20 -8.32 -16.95
CA ASN A 210 0.70 -7.35 -17.58
C ASN A 210 0.65 -6.01 -16.83
N ALA A 211 1.73 -5.63 -16.16
CA ALA A 211 1.83 -4.38 -15.40
C ALA A 211 1.64 -3.10 -16.25
N ARG A 212 1.77 -3.19 -17.57
CA ARG A 212 1.56 -2.07 -18.48
C ARG A 212 0.08 -1.82 -18.81
N THR A 213 -0.78 -2.80 -18.56
CA THR A 213 -2.23 -2.63 -18.72
C THR A 213 -2.76 -1.81 -17.55
N LYS A 214 -3.28 -0.62 -17.82
CA LYS A 214 -3.77 0.33 -16.80
C LYS A 214 -5.28 0.62 -16.95
N ASP A 215 -5.99 -0.20 -17.70
CA ASP A 215 -7.40 -0.05 -18.05
C ASP A 215 -8.32 -0.38 -16.87
N ALA A 216 -9.49 0.29 -16.79
CA ALA A 216 -10.50 0.03 -15.76
C ALA A 216 -11.02 -1.42 -15.78
N ALA A 217 -11.03 -2.08 -16.94
CA ALA A 217 -11.40 -3.49 -17.06
C ALA A 217 -10.52 -4.44 -16.21
N CYS A 218 -9.39 -3.97 -15.66
CA CYS A 218 -8.57 -4.75 -14.72
C CYS A 218 -9.32 -5.13 -13.43
N ILE A 219 -10.33 -4.35 -13.02
CA ILE A 219 -11.10 -4.59 -11.79
C ILE A 219 -12.45 -5.27 -12.05
N GLU A 220 -12.86 -5.41 -13.30
CA GLU A 220 -14.14 -5.99 -13.64
C GLU A 220 -14.19 -7.49 -13.35
N PRO A 221 -15.26 -7.98 -12.67
CA PRO A 221 -15.40 -9.40 -12.43
C PRO A 221 -15.55 -10.17 -13.75
N ILE A 222 -14.82 -11.26 -13.89
CA ILE A 222 -15.13 -12.24 -14.92
C ILE A 222 -16.30 -13.10 -14.45
N ASN A 223 -17.33 -13.24 -15.25
CA ASN A 223 -18.41 -14.16 -14.95
C ASN A 223 -17.84 -15.57 -14.79
N PRO A 224 -18.21 -16.31 -13.74
CA PRO A 224 -17.94 -17.73 -13.71
C PRO A 224 -18.63 -18.36 -14.93
N LEU A 225 -17.84 -19.06 -15.74
CA LEU A 225 -18.38 -19.91 -16.83
C LEU A 225 -19.20 -21.05 -16.24
#